data_6a2456f9ecb44fa8689ce19943e01646
#
_entry.id   6a2456f9ecb44fa8689ce19943e01646
#
_cell.length_a   1.000
_cell.length_b   1.000
_cell.length_c   1.000
_cell.angle_alpha   90.00
_cell.angle_beta   90.00
_cell.angle_gamma   90.00
#
_symmetry.space_group_name_H-M   'P 1'
#
loop_
_entity.id
_entity.type
_entity.pdbx_description
1 polymer ?
#
loop_
_entity_poly.entity_id
_entity_poly.type
_entity_poly.pdbx_seq_one_letter_code
_entity_poly.pdbx_strand_id
1 'polypeptide(L)'
;MEILISNSSDKPIYEQICIQIKNQIMNGTLAAGEALPSMRMLAKDLHISVITVQRAYEDLTRDGFIDTVSGKGSFVAPQNREFIREEQLRIAEELLQKVAEIGRAHGIDYEQMAGILKLFYEE
;
A
#
# COMPACT_ATOMS: atom_id res chain seq x y z
N MET A 1 6.08 1.60 -13.02
CA MET A 1 5.84 0.99 -11.67
C MET A 1 7.16 0.53 -11.12
N GLU A 2 7.49 0.95 -9.94
CA GLU A 2 8.73 0.57 -9.28
C GLU A 2 8.40 -0.17 -7.98
N ILE A 3 8.99 -1.37 -7.81
CA ILE A 3 8.82 -2.20 -6.62
C ILE A 3 10.19 -2.49 -6.01
N LEU A 4 10.34 -2.22 -4.73
CA LEU A 4 11.57 -2.49 -3.98
C LEU A 4 11.33 -3.61 -2.98
N ILE A 5 12.09 -4.70 -3.10
CA ILE A 5 11.98 -5.86 -2.21
C ILE A 5 13.05 -5.78 -1.14
N SER A 6 12.66 -5.97 0.13
CA SER A 6 13.58 -6.04 1.26
C SER A 6 13.56 -7.46 1.85
N ASN A 7 14.73 -8.09 1.87
CA ASN A 7 14.90 -9.41 2.50
C ASN A 7 15.04 -9.31 4.01
N SER A 8 15.27 -8.11 4.55
CA SER A 8 15.37 -7.86 5.99
C SER A 8 14.02 -7.52 6.62
N SER A 9 12.97 -7.31 5.82
CA SER A 9 11.62 -7.09 6.32
C SER A 9 11.04 -8.39 6.89
N ASP A 10 10.22 -8.28 7.93
CA ASP A 10 9.47 -9.39 8.49
C ASP A 10 8.24 -9.78 7.63
N LYS A 11 7.91 -8.97 6.61
CA LYS A 11 6.78 -9.23 5.72
C LYS A 11 7.18 -10.12 4.56
N PRO A 12 6.35 -11.11 4.20
CA PRO A 12 6.58 -11.92 3.01
C PRO A 12 6.68 -11.05 1.75
N ILE A 13 7.41 -11.53 0.75
CA ILE A 13 7.63 -10.79 -0.48
C ILE A 13 6.31 -10.44 -1.18
N TYR A 14 5.35 -11.38 -1.26
CA TYR A 14 4.06 -11.09 -1.92
C TYR A 14 3.33 -9.94 -1.24
N GLU A 15 3.42 -9.85 0.09
CA GLU A 15 2.78 -8.78 0.86
C GLU A 15 3.46 -7.43 0.60
N GLN A 16 4.79 -7.41 0.48
CA GLN A 16 5.53 -6.21 0.12
C GLN A 16 5.11 -5.68 -1.25
N ILE A 17 4.90 -6.58 -2.22
CA ILE A 17 4.42 -6.22 -3.55
C ILE A 17 3.02 -5.62 -3.46
N CYS A 18 2.10 -6.26 -2.73
CA CYS A 18 0.74 -5.79 -2.54
C CYS A 18 0.70 -4.38 -1.95
N ILE A 19 1.45 -4.15 -0.87
CA ILE A 19 1.47 -2.86 -0.18
C ILE A 19 1.96 -1.76 -1.12
N GLN A 20 3.03 -2.00 -1.86
CA GLN A 20 3.60 -1.01 -2.77
C GLN A 20 2.67 -0.67 -3.93
N ILE A 21 2.05 -1.67 -4.53
CA ILE A 21 1.08 -1.45 -5.62
C ILE A 21 -0.14 -0.69 -5.10
N LYS A 22 -0.70 -1.09 -3.96
CA LYS A 22 -1.82 -0.38 -3.32
C LYS A 22 -1.49 1.10 -3.08
N ASN A 23 -0.31 1.37 -2.53
CA ASN A 23 0.12 2.74 -2.27
C ASN A 23 0.25 3.56 -3.55
N GLN A 24 0.81 2.97 -4.61
CA GLN A 24 0.94 3.66 -5.90
C GLN A 24 -0.40 3.93 -6.57
N ILE A 25 -1.38 3.05 -6.39
CA ILE A 25 -2.75 3.26 -6.87
C ILE A 25 -3.42 4.37 -6.07
N MET A 26 -3.31 4.33 -4.75
CA MET A 26 -3.96 5.30 -3.87
C MET A 26 -3.38 6.70 -4.00
N ASN A 27 -2.09 6.83 -4.24
CA ASN A 27 -1.45 8.15 -4.40
C ASN A 27 -1.45 8.67 -5.84
N GLY A 28 -2.02 7.93 -6.77
CA GLY A 28 -2.15 8.35 -8.17
C GLY A 28 -0.94 8.08 -9.06
N THR A 29 0.12 7.48 -8.54
CA THR A 29 1.29 7.08 -9.35
C THR A 29 0.89 6.09 -10.43
N LEU A 30 -0.01 5.16 -10.09
CA LEU A 30 -0.64 4.26 -11.04
C LEU A 30 -2.08 4.74 -11.26
N ALA A 31 -2.38 5.15 -12.48
CA ALA A 31 -3.69 5.66 -12.85
C ALA A 31 -4.68 4.53 -13.15
N ALA A 32 -5.97 4.79 -12.93
CA ALA A 32 -7.03 3.85 -13.30
C ALA A 32 -6.93 3.49 -14.80
N GLY A 33 -7.03 2.20 -15.09
CA GLY A 33 -6.91 1.68 -16.45
C GLY A 33 -5.48 1.42 -16.91
N GLU A 34 -4.47 1.85 -16.16
CA GLU A 34 -3.08 1.61 -16.51
C GLU A 34 -2.75 0.11 -16.43
N ALA A 35 -2.05 -0.40 -17.43
CA ALA A 35 -1.64 -1.79 -17.46
C ALA A 35 -0.50 -2.04 -16.49
N LEU A 36 -0.62 -3.13 -15.72
CA LEU A 36 0.47 -3.63 -14.89
C LEU A 36 1.38 -4.55 -15.71
N PRO A 37 2.65 -4.70 -15.35
CA PRO A 37 3.50 -5.68 -16.01
C PRO A 37 2.91 -7.09 -15.86
N SER A 38 3.17 -7.97 -16.82
CA SER A 38 2.77 -9.35 -16.69
C SER A 38 3.44 -9.98 -15.46
N MET A 39 2.82 -11.02 -14.91
CA MET A 39 3.38 -11.71 -13.74
C MET A 39 4.81 -12.21 -14.00
N ARG A 40 5.04 -12.75 -15.21
CA ARG A 40 6.37 -13.24 -15.60
C ARG A 40 7.40 -12.12 -15.68
N MET A 41 7.01 -10.99 -16.27
CA MET A 41 7.89 -9.83 -16.40
C MET A 41 8.27 -9.28 -15.02
N LEU A 42 7.31 -9.11 -14.15
CA LEU A 42 7.57 -8.60 -12.81
C LEU A 42 8.44 -9.57 -12.00
N ALA A 43 8.16 -10.87 -12.07
CA ALA A 43 8.96 -11.88 -11.41
C ALA A 43 10.41 -11.85 -11.89
N LYS A 44 10.61 -11.73 -13.21
CA LYS A 44 11.94 -11.61 -13.81
C LYS A 44 12.66 -10.35 -13.32
N ASP A 45 11.98 -9.22 -13.35
CA ASP A 45 12.56 -7.93 -12.94
C ASP A 45 12.96 -7.91 -11.46
N LEU A 46 12.18 -8.58 -10.61
CA LEU A 46 12.44 -8.65 -9.18
C LEU A 46 13.28 -9.85 -8.75
N HIS A 47 13.62 -10.74 -9.67
CA HIS A 47 14.37 -11.97 -9.39
C HIS A 47 13.66 -12.86 -8.35
N ILE A 48 12.36 -13.05 -8.50
CA ILE A 48 11.53 -13.86 -7.60
C ILE A 48 10.68 -14.84 -8.43
N SER A 49 9.99 -15.75 -7.74
CA SER A 49 9.15 -16.73 -8.42
C SER A 49 7.87 -16.10 -8.97
N VAL A 50 7.39 -16.64 -10.09
CA VAL A 50 6.11 -16.21 -10.68
C VAL A 50 4.96 -16.48 -9.71
N ILE A 51 5.03 -17.57 -8.94
CA ILE A 51 3.99 -17.93 -7.96
C ILE A 51 3.83 -16.85 -6.90
N THR A 52 4.93 -16.23 -6.46
CA THR A 52 4.89 -15.13 -5.49
C THR A 52 4.18 -13.92 -6.07
N VAL A 53 4.49 -13.54 -7.33
CA VAL A 53 3.82 -12.43 -8.01
C VAL A 53 2.35 -12.75 -8.24
N GLN A 54 2.05 -13.99 -8.65
CA GLN A 54 0.66 -14.44 -8.85
C GLN A 54 -0.16 -14.27 -7.59
N ARG A 55 0.38 -14.65 -6.44
CA ARG A 55 -0.29 -14.49 -5.16
C ARG A 55 -0.59 -13.02 -4.86
N ALA A 56 0.38 -12.13 -5.12
CA ALA A 56 0.18 -10.71 -4.94
C ALA A 56 -0.94 -10.17 -5.83
N TYR A 57 -0.93 -10.55 -7.11
CA TYR A 57 -1.95 -10.10 -8.07
C TYR A 57 -3.34 -10.66 -7.73
N GLU A 58 -3.43 -11.89 -7.25
CA GLU A 58 -4.70 -12.47 -6.80
C GLU A 58 -5.26 -11.70 -5.61
N ASP A 59 -4.43 -11.37 -4.63
CA ASP A 59 -4.83 -10.59 -3.47
C ASP A 59 -5.30 -9.18 -3.87
N LEU A 60 -4.58 -8.53 -4.78
CA LEU A 60 -4.95 -7.20 -5.30
C LEU A 60 -6.27 -7.23 -6.07
N THR A 61 -6.50 -8.29 -6.84
CA THR A 61 -7.75 -8.48 -7.59
C THR A 61 -8.92 -8.69 -6.63
N ARG A 62 -8.75 -9.56 -5.65
CA ARG A 62 -9.77 -9.81 -4.63
C ARG A 62 -10.14 -8.54 -3.87
N ASP A 63 -9.15 -7.72 -3.55
CA ASP A 63 -9.35 -6.49 -2.78
C ASP A 63 -9.82 -5.31 -3.64
N GLY A 64 -10.01 -5.50 -4.94
CA GLY A 64 -10.57 -4.50 -5.83
C GLY A 64 -9.61 -3.44 -6.35
N PHE A 65 -8.30 -3.63 -6.18
CA PHE A 65 -7.29 -2.68 -6.65
C PHE A 65 -6.95 -2.86 -8.12
N ILE A 66 -6.99 -4.08 -8.62
CA ILE A 66 -6.72 -4.38 -10.03
C ILE A 66 -7.79 -5.29 -10.60
N ASP A 67 -7.92 -5.25 -11.93
CA ASP A 67 -8.75 -6.16 -12.71
C ASP A 67 -7.85 -7.03 -13.58
N THR A 68 -8.10 -8.34 -13.57
CA THR A 68 -7.42 -9.27 -14.47
C THR A 68 -8.37 -9.66 -15.58
N VAL A 69 -7.96 -9.39 -16.81
CA VAL A 69 -8.74 -9.69 -18.01
C VAL A 69 -8.05 -10.83 -18.75
N SER A 70 -8.75 -11.94 -18.88
CA SER A 70 -8.21 -13.14 -19.53
C SER A 70 -7.69 -12.82 -20.94
N GLY A 71 -6.43 -13.19 -21.18
CA GLY A 71 -5.78 -12.95 -22.47
C GLY A 71 -5.31 -11.53 -22.72
N LYS A 72 -5.58 -10.59 -21.81
CA LYS A 72 -5.20 -9.17 -21.97
C LYS A 72 -4.31 -8.63 -20.86
N GLY A 73 -4.28 -9.28 -19.70
CA GLY A 73 -3.42 -8.90 -18.58
C GLY A 73 -4.17 -8.27 -17.41
N SER A 74 -3.42 -7.58 -16.57
CA SER A 74 -3.95 -6.94 -15.38
C SER A 74 -3.86 -5.42 -15.50
N PHE A 75 -4.89 -4.75 -15.00
CA PHE A 75 -5.04 -3.29 -15.11
C PHE A 75 -5.46 -2.71 -13.79
N VAL A 76 -5.07 -1.48 -13.54
CA VAL A 76 -5.51 -0.74 -12.34
C VAL A 76 -7.02 -0.53 -12.44
N ALA A 77 -7.76 -0.98 -11.42
CA ALA A 77 -9.21 -0.81 -11.35
C ALA A 77 -9.57 0.62 -10.97
N PRO A 78 -10.74 1.13 -11.41
CA PRO A 78 -11.25 2.41 -10.93
C PRO A 78 -11.42 2.36 -9.41
N GLN A 79 -11.02 3.42 -8.70
CA GLN A 79 -11.10 3.48 -7.25
C GLN A 79 -12.22 4.41 -6.80
N ASN A 80 -12.91 4.00 -5.75
CA ASN A 80 -13.90 4.83 -5.08
C ASN A 80 -13.16 5.74 -4.09
N ARG A 81 -13.31 7.08 -4.24
CA ARG A 81 -12.64 8.06 -3.36
C ARG A 81 -13.04 7.92 -1.90
N GLU A 82 -14.29 7.60 -1.62
CA GLU A 82 -14.76 7.39 -0.25
C GLU A 82 -14.10 6.16 0.37
N PHE A 83 -14.00 5.06 -0.39
CA PHE A 83 -13.32 3.86 0.06
C PHE A 83 -11.85 4.14 0.39
N ILE A 84 -11.15 4.85 -0.50
CA ILE A 84 -9.74 5.23 -0.29
C ILE A 84 -9.62 6.07 0.97
N ARG A 85 -10.50 7.06 1.15
CA ARG A 85 -10.50 7.93 2.32
C ARG A 85 -10.70 7.14 3.62
N GLU A 86 -11.65 6.23 3.64
CA GLU A 86 -11.91 5.37 4.79
C GLU A 86 -10.71 4.50 5.13
N GLU A 87 -10.07 3.89 4.12
CA GLU A 87 -8.87 3.08 4.32
C GLU A 87 -7.71 3.91 4.88
N GLN A 88 -7.51 5.12 4.37
CA GLN A 88 -6.45 6.01 4.87
C GLN A 88 -6.74 6.48 6.31
N LEU A 89 -7.99 6.75 6.62
CA LEU A 89 -8.40 7.10 7.99
C LEU A 89 -8.13 5.94 8.96
N ARG A 90 -8.41 4.70 8.54
CA ARG A 90 -8.15 3.52 9.35
C ARG A 90 -6.66 3.37 9.65
N ILE A 91 -5.82 3.57 8.64
CA ILE A 91 -4.36 3.52 8.81
C ILE A 91 -3.90 4.64 9.76
N ALA A 92 -4.43 5.85 9.58
CA ALA A 92 -4.11 6.98 10.44
C ALA A 92 -4.52 6.73 11.89
N GLU A 93 -5.69 6.14 12.11
CA GLU A 93 -6.15 5.79 13.46
C GLU A 93 -5.22 4.80 14.15
N GLU A 94 -4.74 3.78 13.44
CA GLU A 94 -3.79 2.81 13.97
C GLU A 94 -2.47 3.48 14.38
N LEU A 95 -1.97 4.40 13.54
CA LEU A 95 -0.76 5.16 13.84
C LEU A 95 -0.95 6.11 15.02
N LEU A 96 -2.09 6.78 15.08
CA LEU A 96 -2.41 7.70 16.17
C LEU A 96 -2.57 6.95 17.50
N GLN A 97 -3.10 5.73 17.47
CA GLN A 97 -3.15 4.87 18.66
C GLN A 97 -1.75 4.62 19.21
N LYS A 98 -0.79 4.34 18.33
CA LYS A 98 0.61 4.16 18.73
C LYS A 98 1.20 5.44 19.31
N VAL A 99 0.88 6.59 18.72
CA VAL A 99 1.30 7.90 19.24
C VAL A 99 0.76 8.10 20.66
N ALA A 100 -0.53 7.82 20.86
CA ALA A 100 -1.16 7.95 22.19
C ALA A 100 -0.52 7.02 23.23
N GLU A 101 -0.19 5.80 22.84
CA GLU A 101 0.50 4.84 23.72
C GLU A 101 1.87 5.36 24.16
N ILE A 102 2.63 5.92 23.24
CA ILE A 102 3.94 6.53 23.53
C ILE A 102 3.76 7.68 24.51
N GLY A 103 2.77 8.54 24.28
CA GLY A 103 2.51 9.68 25.15
C GLY A 103 2.16 9.25 26.57
N ARG A 104 1.26 8.28 26.72
CA ARG A 104 0.89 7.76 28.03
C ARG A 104 2.05 7.10 28.76
N ALA A 105 2.88 6.37 28.04
CA ALA A 105 4.03 5.66 28.61
C ALA A 105 5.14 6.59 29.09
N HIS A 106 5.30 7.76 28.48
CA HIS A 106 6.44 8.66 28.72
C HIS A 106 6.05 10.04 29.21
N GLY A 107 4.79 10.25 29.61
CA GLY A 107 4.34 11.51 30.18
C GLY A 107 4.31 12.67 29.18
N ILE A 108 4.11 12.39 27.91
CA ILE A 108 3.92 13.41 26.87
C ILE A 108 2.42 13.63 26.74
N ASP A 109 1.96 14.87 26.99
CA ASP A 109 0.54 15.16 27.00
C ASP A 109 -0.04 15.36 25.59
N TYR A 110 -1.35 15.42 25.52
CA TYR A 110 -2.10 15.59 24.28
C TYR A 110 -1.67 16.87 23.54
N GLU A 111 -1.49 17.97 24.25
CA GLU A 111 -1.17 19.26 23.62
C GLU A 111 0.20 19.21 22.92
N GLN A 112 1.17 18.56 23.53
CA GLN A 112 2.47 18.35 22.91
C GLN A 112 2.36 17.51 21.63
N MET A 113 1.64 16.40 21.70
CA MET A 113 1.45 15.53 20.53
C MET A 113 0.68 16.23 19.43
N ALA A 114 -0.40 16.94 19.77
CA ALA A 114 -1.18 17.71 18.80
C ALA A 114 -0.35 18.80 18.14
N GLY A 115 0.52 19.46 18.91
CA GLY A 115 1.43 20.47 18.38
C GLY A 115 2.42 19.90 17.36
N ILE A 116 2.96 18.73 17.62
CA ILE A 116 3.85 18.03 16.68
C ILE A 116 3.09 17.70 15.38
N LEU A 117 1.89 17.14 15.51
CA LEU A 117 1.07 16.79 14.35
C LEU A 117 0.76 18.03 13.51
N LYS A 118 0.45 19.15 14.16
CA LYS A 118 0.17 20.40 13.48
C LYS A 118 1.36 20.86 12.63
N LEU A 119 2.58 20.71 13.12
CA LEU A 119 3.79 21.07 12.37
C LEU A 119 3.89 20.31 11.05
N PHE A 120 3.54 19.04 11.04
CA PHE A 120 3.56 18.25 9.81
C PHE A 120 2.53 18.71 8.78
N TYR A 121 1.38 19.21 9.24
CA TYR A 121 0.38 19.77 8.33
C TYR A 121 0.80 21.11 7.74
N GLU A 122 1.67 21.84 8.40
CA GLU A 122 2.12 23.17 7.99
C GLU A 122 3.37 23.14 7.09
N GLU A 123 3.95 21.99 6.85
CA GLU A 123 5.10 21.83 5.95
C GLU A 123 4.75 22.07 4.48
#